data_3652797771394c4171b13842bdef351b
#
_entry.id   3652797771394c4171b13842bdef351b
#
_cell.length_a   1.000
_cell.length_b   1.000
_cell.length_c   1.000
_cell.angle_alpha   90.00
_cell.angle_beta   90.00
_cell.angle_gamma   90.00
#
_symmetry.space_group_name_H-M   'P 1'
#
loop_
_entity.id
_entity.type
_entity.pdbx_description
1 polymer ?
#
loop_
_entity_poly.entity_id
_entity_poly.type
_entity_poly.pdbx_seq_one_letter_code
_entity_poly.pdbx_strand_id
1 'polypeptide(L)'
;LRPGDVVVSMPVAFDESGLHALGYSNLYPGGYSELMVLNEMMGVKVPSGLPIEMAALTEPLAVGVHAVAKSHIVPGESAIVMGCGPVGLACIADLKMRGIGPVVAADFSPKRRALAEALGADVVVDPREETAIDAWRRVANGRQLVIFEAVGVPGMIHEAMRVSPRNTRIVVV
;
A
#
# COMPACT_ATOMS: atom_id res chain seq x y z
N LEU A 1 24.78 8.15 10.25
CA LEU A 1 24.37 7.16 11.24
C LEU A 1 25.49 6.90 12.24
N ARG A 2 25.16 6.38 13.44
CA ARG A 2 26.12 6.07 14.52
C ARG A 2 25.80 4.70 15.11
N PRO A 3 26.79 3.98 15.67
CA PRO A 3 26.52 2.76 16.41
C PRO A 3 25.46 2.97 17.49
N GLY A 4 24.47 2.07 17.54
CA GLY A 4 23.31 2.16 18.42
C GLY A 4 22.10 2.88 17.84
N ASP A 5 22.19 3.49 16.66
CA ASP A 5 21.02 4.04 15.98
C ASP A 5 20.11 2.91 15.47
N VAL A 6 18.80 3.06 15.68
CA VAL A 6 17.78 2.24 15.01
C VAL A 6 17.53 2.85 13.63
N VAL A 7 17.55 2.01 12.60
CA VAL A 7 17.46 2.46 11.22
C VAL A 7 16.46 1.64 10.42
N VAL A 8 15.87 2.26 9.41
CA VAL A 8 15.20 1.60 8.28
C VAL A 8 15.98 1.91 7.01
N SER A 9 16.01 1.01 6.04
CA SER A 9 16.79 1.20 4.82
C SER A 9 16.09 0.60 3.62
N MET A 10 16.37 1.15 2.44
CA MET A 10 16.07 0.43 1.22
C MET A 10 16.91 -0.86 1.17
N PRO A 11 16.35 -1.99 0.71
CA PRO A 11 17.03 -3.28 0.71
C PRO A 11 18.00 -3.40 -0.46
N VAL A 12 18.95 -2.48 -0.58
CA VAL A 12 19.97 -2.46 -1.63
C VAL A 12 21.37 -2.24 -1.07
N ALA A 13 22.35 -2.90 -1.64
CA ALA A 13 23.77 -2.65 -1.43
C ALA A 13 24.44 -2.30 -2.76
N PHE A 14 25.57 -1.62 -2.69
CA PHE A 14 26.40 -1.30 -3.85
C PHE A 14 27.83 -1.78 -3.59
N ASP A 15 28.42 -2.38 -4.61
CA ASP A 15 29.84 -2.69 -4.67
C ASP A 15 30.40 -2.39 -6.07
N GLU A 16 31.65 -2.79 -6.33
CA GLU A 16 32.32 -2.57 -7.62
C GLU A 16 31.60 -3.25 -8.80
N SER A 17 30.80 -4.29 -8.54
CA SER A 17 30.01 -5.01 -9.54
C SER A 17 28.64 -4.38 -9.81
N GLY A 18 28.21 -3.42 -8.98
CA GLY A 18 26.97 -2.66 -9.17
C GLY A 18 25.99 -2.76 -8.00
N LEU A 19 24.70 -2.67 -8.32
CA LEU A 19 23.59 -2.70 -7.35
C LEU A 19 23.14 -4.13 -7.09
N HIS A 20 23.01 -4.48 -5.83
CA HIS A 20 22.53 -5.77 -5.34
C HIS A 20 21.29 -5.61 -4.47
N ALA A 21 20.24 -6.37 -4.78
CA ALA A 21 19.07 -6.47 -3.91
C ALA A 21 19.40 -7.36 -2.70
N LEU A 22 19.24 -6.82 -1.49
CA LEU A 22 19.46 -7.55 -0.25
C LEU A 22 18.42 -8.67 -0.09
N GLY A 23 18.85 -9.84 0.37
CA GLY A 23 17.98 -10.99 0.57
C GLY A 23 17.68 -11.82 -0.68
N TYR A 24 18.14 -11.39 -1.86
CA TYR A 24 18.04 -12.12 -3.13
C TYR A 24 19.37 -12.75 -3.58
N SER A 25 20.40 -12.57 -2.82
CA SER A 25 21.76 -13.05 -3.11
C SER A 25 22.37 -13.66 -1.86
N ASN A 26 23.18 -14.72 -2.05
CA ASN A 26 23.97 -15.31 -0.97
C ASN A 26 25.14 -14.41 -0.52
N LEU A 27 25.52 -13.43 -1.30
CA LEU A 27 26.55 -12.44 -0.95
C LEU A 27 26.03 -11.40 0.04
N TYR A 28 24.73 -11.04 -0.11
CA TYR A 28 24.07 -10.03 0.73
C TYR A 28 22.79 -10.63 1.32
N PRO A 29 22.88 -11.37 2.43
CA PRO A 29 21.71 -11.91 3.12
C PRO A 29 20.80 -10.78 3.61
N GLY A 30 19.48 -11.06 3.63
CA GLY A 30 18.46 -10.11 4.05
C GLY A 30 18.17 -10.14 5.55
N GLY A 31 17.03 -9.56 5.93
CA GLY A 31 16.62 -9.36 7.31
C GLY A 31 16.26 -10.62 8.11
N TYR A 32 16.31 -11.83 7.52
CA TYR A 32 16.19 -13.10 8.24
C TYR A 32 17.54 -13.56 8.84
N SER A 33 18.46 -12.64 9.04
CA SER A 33 19.77 -12.87 9.67
C SER A 33 19.96 -11.95 10.87
N GLU A 34 20.82 -12.35 11.81
CA GLU A 34 21.17 -11.53 12.97
C GLU A 34 22.00 -10.29 12.58
N LEU A 35 22.74 -10.39 11.48
CA LEU A 35 23.56 -9.31 10.94
C LEU A 35 23.30 -9.21 9.43
N MET A 36 23.20 -7.99 8.95
CA MET A 36 23.07 -7.71 7.51
C MET A 36 23.86 -6.47 7.11
N VAL A 37 24.26 -6.41 5.86
CA VAL A 37 24.89 -5.23 5.28
C VAL A 37 23.82 -4.28 4.79
N LEU A 38 23.93 -3.01 5.14
CA LEU A 38 23.07 -1.94 4.63
C LEU A 38 23.94 -0.86 3.98
N ASN A 39 23.39 -0.18 2.99
CA ASN A 39 24.03 1.01 2.44
C ASN A 39 23.68 2.22 3.33
N GLU A 40 24.70 2.87 3.89
CA GLU A 40 24.50 4.03 4.78
C GLU A 40 23.72 5.18 4.12
N MET A 41 23.94 5.42 2.83
CA MET A 41 23.25 6.47 2.08
C MET A 41 21.75 6.21 1.90
N MET A 42 21.33 4.94 2.00
CA MET A 42 19.93 4.51 1.88
C MET A 42 19.27 4.31 3.26
N GLY A 43 20.05 4.45 4.33
CA GLY A 43 19.57 4.31 5.70
C GLY A 43 18.95 5.60 6.21
N VAL A 44 17.78 5.47 6.84
CA VAL A 44 17.09 6.57 7.54
C VAL A 44 17.03 6.22 9.02
N LYS A 45 17.49 7.14 9.87
CA LYS A 45 17.38 6.95 11.31
C LYS A 45 15.92 7.04 11.74
N VAL A 46 15.49 6.06 12.52
CA VAL A 46 14.15 6.04 13.10
C VAL A 46 14.05 7.19 14.12
N PRO A 47 13.00 8.03 14.04
CA PRO A 47 12.79 9.12 15.00
C PRO A 47 12.68 8.60 16.44
N SER A 48 13.22 9.37 17.38
CA SER A 48 13.10 9.04 18.82
C SER A 48 11.64 8.94 19.23
N GLY A 49 11.32 7.88 19.97
CA GLY A 49 9.96 7.63 20.46
C GLY A 49 9.05 6.85 19.51
N LEU A 50 9.48 6.58 18.27
CA LEU A 50 8.75 5.67 17.40
C LEU A 50 9.04 4.21 17.79
N PRO A 51 8.03 3.39 18.13
CA PRO A 51 8.23 1.97 18.40
C PRO A 51 8.84 1.24 17.21
N ILE A 52 9.71 0.27 17.46
CA ILE A 52 10.41 -0.51 16.41
C ILE A 52 9.41 -1.25 15.51
N GLU A 53 8.33 -1.76 16.09
CA GLU A 53 7.26 -2.45 15.38
C GLU A 53 6.56 -1.51 14.38
N MET A 54 6.45 -0.24 14.70
CA MET A 54 5.91 0.78 13.77
C MET A 54 6.93 1.14 12.69
N ALA A 55 8.21 1.24 13.05
CA ALA A 55 9.27 1.47 12.08
C ALA A 55 9.38 0.33 11.05
N ALA A 56 9.10 -0.91 11.45
CA ALA A 56 9.08 -2.07 10.56
C ALA A 56 8.00 -1.99 9.46
N LEU A 57 6.98 -1.15 9.63
CA LEU A 57 5.94 -0.93 8.60
C LEU A 57 6.39 0.01 7.48
N THR A 58 7.60 0.60 7.55
CA THR A 58 8.07 1.59 6.57
C THR A 58 8.03 1.06 5.13
N GLU A 59 8.44 -0.20 4.91
CA GLU A 59 8.47 -0.77 3.58
C GLU A 59 7.05 -0.98 3.01
N PRO A 60 6.13 -1.71 3.65
CA PRO A 60 4.78 -1.90 3.11
C PRO A 60 3.99 -0.58 3.02
N LEU A 61 4.22 0.37 3.91
CA LEU A 61 3.64 1.71 3.81
C LEU A 61 4.19 2.45 2.58
N ALA A 62 5.49 2.37 2.31
CA ALA A 62 6.09 3.00 1.14
C ALA A 62 5.51 2.48 -0.17
N VAL A 63 5.20 1.18 -0.27
CA VAL A 63 4.53 0.59 -1.44
C VAL A 63 3.15 1.22 -1.66
N GLY A 64 2.32 1.29 -0.61
CA GLY A 64 0.99 1.90 -0.68
C GLY A 64 1.04 3.39 -1.04
N VAL A 65 1.91 4.16 -0.39
CA VAL A 65 2.14 5.60 -0.67
C VAL A 65 2.59 5.80 -2.13
N HIS A 66 3.49 4.95 -2.61
CA HIS A 66 3.96 4.99 -4.00
C HIS A 66 2.81 4.71 -4.99
N ALA A 67 1.98 3.71 -4.72
CA ALA A 67 0.82 3.38 -5.55
C ALA A 67 -0.16 4.57 -5.62
N VAL A 68 -0.46 5.20 -4.48
CA VAL A 68 -1.31 6.39 -4.44
C VAL A 68 -0.68 7.55 -5.20
N ALA A 69 0.61 7.80 -5.04
CA ALA A 69 1.32 8.85 -5.80
C ALA A 69 1.29 8.58 -7.31
N LYS A 70 1.52 7.35 -7.74
CA LYS A 70 1.47 6.95 -9.17
C LYS A 70 0.08 7.01 -9.78
N SER A 71 -0.97 6.91 -8.99
CA SER A 71 -2.35 7.05 -9.46
C SER A 71 -2.68 8.47 -9.93
N HIS A 72 -1.90 9.47 -9.50
CA HIS A 72 -2.19 10.89 -9.70
C HIS A 72 -3.61 11.30 -9.23
N ILE A 73 -4.13 10.61 -8.20
CA ILE A 73 -5.43 10.93 -7.61
C ILE A 73 -5.38 12.30 -6.92
N VAL A 74 -6.43 13.08 -7.11
CA VAL A 74 -6.53 14.44 -6.56
C VAL A 74 -7.79 14.62 -5.71
N PRO A 75 -7.84 15.60 -4.79
CA PRO A 75 -9.05 15.93 -4.05
C PRO A 75 -10.25 16.17 -4.99
N GLY A 76 -11.40 15.60 -4.62
CA GLY A 76 -12.60 15.59 -5.47
C GLY A 76 -12.80 14.31 -6.27
N GLU A 77 -11.78 13.49 -6.40
CA GLU A 77 -11.91 12.12 -6.91
C GLU A 77 -12.23 11.13 -5.80
N SER A 78 -12.55 9.90 -6.15
CA SER A 78 -12.91 8.82 -5.24
C SER A 78 -12.09 7.57 -5.52
N ALA A 79 -12.00 6.68 -4.55
CA ALA A 79 -11.20 5.48 -4.67
C ALA A 79 -11.95 4.20 -4.29
N ILE A 80 -11.59 3.11 -4.97
CA ILE A 80 -11.85 1.73 -4.51
C ILE A 80 -10.49 1.09 -4.22
N VAL A 81 -10.37 0.44 -3.08
CA VAL A 81 -9.23 -0.43 -2.73
C VAL A 81 -9.72 -1.87 -2.67
N MET A 82 -9.30 -2.67 -3.64
CA MET A 82 -9.58 -4.10 -3.71
C MET A 82 -8.47 -4.85 -2.98
N GLY A 83 -8.82 -5.51 -1.87
CA GLY A 83 -7.88 -6.17 -0.96
C GLY A 83 -7.40 -5.24 0.15
N CYS A 84 -7.66 -5.64 1.41
CA CYS A 84 -7.25 -4.92 2.62
C CYS A 84 -6.10 -5.67 3.34
N GLY A 85 -5.15 -6.20 2.56
CA GLY A 85 -3.86 -6.66 3.08
C GLY A 85 -2.98 -5.46 3.51
N PRO A 86 -1.73 -5.70 3.95
CA PRO A 86 -0.86 -4.62 4.42
C PRO A 86 -0.72 -3.47 3.43
N VAL A 87 -0.57 -3.77 2.15
CA VAL A 87 -0.42 -2.76 1.09
C VAL A 87 -1.73 -2.02 0.80
N GLY A 88 -2.87 -2.73 0.71
CA GLY A 88 -4.18 -2.09 0.54
C GLY A 88 -4.54 -1.18 1.72
N LEU A 89 -4.24 -1.60 2.95
CA LEU A 89 -4.40 -0.77 4.14
C LEU A 89 -3.50 0.47 4.11
N ALA A 90 -2.27 0.35 3.60
CA ALA A 90 -1.37 1.47 3.40
C ALA A 90 -1.92 2.46 2.36
N CYS A 91 -2.51 1.97 1.26
CA CYS A 91 -3.20 2.83 0.29
C CYS A 91 -4.36 3.58 0.94
N ILE A 92 -5.21 2.91 1.74
CA ILE A 92 -6.33 3.54 2.43
C ILE A 92 -5.82 4.66 3.35
N ALA A 93 -4.82 4.38 4.16
CA ALA A 93 -4.24 5.36 5.07
C ALA A 93 -3.72 6.61 4.32
N ASP A 94 -2.94 6.43 3.26
CA ASP A 94 -2.39 7.56 2.48
C ASP A 94 -3.49 8.34 1.74
N LEU A 95 -4.48 7.67 1.17
CA LEU A 95 -5.65 8.33 0.55
C LEU A 95 -6.37 9.23 1.56
N LYS A 96 -6.61 8.73 2.77
CA LYS A 96 -7.28 9.51 3.82
C LYS A 96 -6.41 10.66 4.33
N MET A 97 -5.11 10.47 4.48
CA MET A 97 -4.17 11.55 4.81
C MET A 97 -4.14 12.67 3.77
N ARG A 98 -4.38 12.35 2.50
CA ARG A 98 -4.49 13.32 1.39
C ARG A 98 -5.89 13.93 1.26
N GLY A 99 -6.84 13.56 2.11
CA GLY A 99 -8.22 14.07 2.04
C GLY A 99 -9.02 13.52 0.85
N ILE A 100 -8.62 12.38 0.31
CA ILE A 100 -9.36 11.72 -0.76
C ILE A 100 -10.59 11.02 -0.18
N GLY A 101 -11.71 11.13 -0.87
CA GLY A 101 -12.93 10.43 -0.49
C GLY A 101 -14.08 10.68 -1.46
N PRO A 102 -15.06 9.76 -1.50
CA PRO A 102 -15.14 8.54 -0.69
C PRO A 102 -14.10 7.49 -1.08
N VAL A 103 -13.62 6.73 -0.07
CA VAL A 103 -12.79 5.54 -0.23
C VAL A 103 -13.63 4.32 0.12
N VAL A 104 -13.82 3.43 -0.85
CA VAL A 104 -14.49 2.14 -0.67
C VAL A 104 -13.44 1.05 -0.56
N ALA A 105 -13.50 0.22 0.47
CA ALA A 105 -12.59 -0.89 0.69
C ALA A 105 -13.33 -2.23 0.61
N ALA A 106 -12.71 -3.23 -0.01
CA ALA A 106 -13.31 -4.56 -0.17
C ALA A 106 -12.33 -5.66 0.20
N ASP A 107 -12.72 -6.56 1.10
CA ASP A 107 -11.94 -7.75 1.47
C ASP A 107 -12.88 -8.85 1.99
N PHE A 108 -12.52 -10.12 1.75
CA PHE A 108 -13.27 -11.26 2.27
C PHE A 108 -13.11 -11.44 3.78
N SER A 109 -11.99 -11.00 4.36
CA SER A 109 -11.67 -11.15 5.78
C SER A 109 -12.36 -10.08 6.64
N PRO A 110 -13.24 -10.43 7.58
CA PRO A 110 -13.86 -9.46 8.47
C PRO A 110 -12.84 -8.70 9.32
N LYS A 111 -11.72 -9.37 9.69
CA LYS A 111 -10.64 -8.71 10.44
C LYS A 111 -9.95 -7.62 9.62
N ARG A 112 -9.71 -7.87 8.34
CA ARG A 112 -9.09 -6.88 7.45
C ARG A 112 -10.05 -5.73 7.14
N ARG A 113 -11.34 -6.03 7.00
CA ARG A 113 -12.38 -5.00 6.84
C ARG A 113 -12.45 -4.06 8.04
N ALA A 114 -12.39 -4.60 9.26
CA ALA A 114 -12.36 -3.78 10.47
C ALA A 114 -11.12 -2.87 10.54
N LEU A 115 -9.96 -3.33 10.06
CA LEU A 115 -8.76 -2.49 9.95
C LEU A 115 -8.91 -1.40 8.89
N ALA A 116 -9.54 -1.70 7.75
CA ALA A 116 -9.81 -0.70 6.71
C ALA A 116 -10.74 0.41 7.23
N GLU A 117 -11.77 0.06 7.99
CA GLU A 117 -12.66 1.01 8.65
C GLU A 117 -11.90 1.86 9.67
N ALA A 118 -11.09 1.24 10.52
CA ALA A 118 -10.26 1.95 11.50
C ALA A 118 -9.25 2.93 10.86
N LEU A 119 -8.77 2.65 9.66
CA LEU A 119 -7.91 3.55 8.87
C LEU A 119 -8.69 4.60 8.07
N GLY A 120 -10.01 4.62 8.19
CA GLY A 120 -10.87 5.68 7.68
C GLY A 120 -11.49 5.41 6.30
N ALA A 121 -11.55 4.17 5.83
CA ALA A 121 -12.36 3.85 4.66
C ALA A 121 -13.82 4.25 4.91
N ASP A 122 -14.43 4.97 3.96
CA ASP A 122 -15.78 5.54 4.12
C ASP A 122 -16.87 4.47 3.97
N VAL A 123 -16.59 3.42 3.18
CA VAL A 123 -17.46 2.25 3.02
C VAL A 123 -16.57 1.01 2.95
N VAL A 124 -16.98 -0.03 3.67
CA VAL A 124 -16.25 -1.31 3.69
C VAL A 124 -17.22 -2.44 3.38
N VAL A 125 -16.87 -3.28 2.41
CA VAL A 125 -17.76 -4.35 1.94
C VAL A 125 -17.11 -5.72 1.95
N ASP A 126 -17.94 -6.74 2.12
CA ASP A 126 -17.60 -8.13 1.81
C ASP A 126 -17.99 -8.40 0.35
N PRO A 127 -17.04 -8.74 -0.53
CA PRO A 127 -17.34 -8.97 -1.95
C PRO A 127 -18.33 -10.13 -2.21
N ARG A 128 -18.60 -10.97 -1.20
CA ARG A 128 -19.62 -12.01 -1.29
C ARG A 128 -21.05 -11.47 -1.14
N GLU A 129 -21.20 -10.32 -0.52
CA GLU A 129 -22.49 -9.71 -0.21
C GLU A 129 -22.78 -8.52 -1.15
N GLU A 130 -21.79 -7.67 -1.38
CA GLU A 130 -21.89 -6.50 -2.25
C GLU A 130 -20.59 -6.27 -3.01
N THR A 131 -20.68 -5.96 -4.30
CA THR A 131 -19.48 -5.61 -5.07
C THR A 131 -18.96 -4.22 -4.68
N ALA A 132 -17.63 -4.05 -4.70
CA ALA A 132 -17.02 -2.75 -4.39
C ALA A 132 -17.50 -1.63 -5.33
N ILE A 133 -17.82 -1.96 -6.60
CA ILE A 133 -18.30 -0.99 -7.57
C ILE A 133 -19.75 -0.55 -7.29
N ASP A 134 -20.60 -1.45 -6.81
CA ASP A 134 -21.98 -1.07 -6.46
C ASP A 134 -21.99 -0.24 -5.18
N ALA A 135 -21.18 -0.59 -4.18
CA ALA A 135 -20.96 0.23 -3.00
C ALA A 135 -20.45 1.64 -3.37
N TRP A 136 -19.48 1.71 -4.28
CA TRP A 136 -18.97 2.98 -4.77
C TRP A 136 -20.04 3.82 -5.47
N ARG A 137 -20.86 3.22 -6.34
CA ARG A 137 -21.94 3.94 -7.04
C ARG A 137 -22.90 4.65 -6.09
N ARG A 138 -23.15 4.07 -4.91
CA ARG A 138 -24.04 4.68 -3.89
C ARG A 138 -23.46 5.96 -3.27
N VAL A 139 -22.13 6.11 -3.25
CA VAL A 139 -21.46 7.19 -2.52
C VAL A 139 -20.64 8.14 -3.40
N ALA A 140 -20.43 7.79 -4.65
CA ALA A 140 -19.52 8.51 -5.56
C ALA A 140 -19.97 9.93 -5.90
N ASN A 141 -21.28 10.20 -5.95
CA ASN A 141 -21.81 11.52 -6.28
C ASN A 141 -21.21 12.14 -7.56
N GLY A 142 -21.01 11.31 -8.60
CA GLY A 142 -20.44 11.75 -9.87
C GLY A 142 -18.91 11.94 -9.89
N ARG A 143 -18.21 11.60 -8.80
CA ARG A 143 -16.74 11.70 -8.75
C ARG A 143 -16.06 10.70 -9.67
N GLN A 144 -14.91 11.10 -10.19
CA GLN A 144 -14.03 10.24 -10.96
C GLN A 144 -13.48 9.13 -10.06
N LEU A 145 -13.35 7.93 -10.62
CA LEU A 145 -12.91 6.73 -9.88
C LEU A 145 -11.45 6.40 -10.16
N VAL A 146 -10.74 6.04 -9.08
CA VAL A 146 -9.45 5.34 -9.15
C VAL A 146 -9.59 4.00 -8.40
N ILE A 147 -9.17 2.90 -9.02
CA ILE A 147 -9.16 1.57 -8.40
C ILE A 147 -7.73 1.18 -8.08
N PHE A 148 -7.49 0.77 -6.85
CA PHE A 148 -6.25 0.14 -6.40
C PHE A 148 -6.47 -1.37 -6.28
N GLU A 149 -5.83 -2.15 -7.15
CA GLU A 149 -5.88 -3.61 -7.12
C GLU A 149 -4.70 -4.11 -6.28
N ALA A 150 -4.99 -4.56 -5.07
CA ALA A 150 -4.01 -5.04 -4.08
C ALA A 150 -4.32 -6.47 -3.59
N VAL A 151 -5.00 -7.28 -4.43
CA VAL A 151 -5.30 -8.70 -4.16
C VAL A 151 -4.26 -9.60 -4.81
N GLY A 152 -3.88 -9.29 -6.06
CA GLY A 152 -2.85 -10.01 -6.80
C GLY A 152 -3.27 -11.42 -7.28
N VAL A 153 -4.57 -11.72 -7.37
CA VAL A 153 -5.01 -13.03 -7.88
C VAL A 153 -5.39 -12.96 -9.36
N PRO A 154 -5.24 -14.07 -10.13
CA PRO A 154 -5.61 -14.10 -11.53
C PRO A 154 -7.06 -13.66 -11.76
N GLY A 155 -7.29 -12.82 -12.77
CA GLY A 155 -8.61 -12.33 -13.16
C GLY A 155 -9.04 -11.02 -12.50
N MET A 156 -8.42 -10.57 -11.41
CA MET A 156 -8.83 -9.34 -10.71
C MET A 156 -8.68 -8.08 -11.56
N ILE A 157 -7.59 -7.96 -12.32
CA ILE A 157 -7.38 -6.83 -13.24
C ILE A 157 -8.47 -6.83 -14.32
N HIS A 158 -8.76 -8.00 -14.89
CA HIS A 158 -9.83 -8.13 -15.90
C HIS A 158 -11.19 -7.75 -15.32
N GLU A 159 -11.51 -8.21 -14.13
CA GLU A 159 -12.75 -7.86 -13.44
C GLU A 159 -12.82 -6.36 -13.15
N ALA A 160 -11.77 -5.77 -12.62
CA ALA A 160 -11.68 -4.33 -12.40
C ALA A 160 -11.95 -3.53 -13.68
N MET A 161 -11.36 -3.94 -14.82
CA MET A 161 -11.61 -3.30 -16.13
C MET A 161 -13.04 -3.48 -16.60
N ARG A 162 -13.61 -4.68 -16.42
CA ARG A 162 -14.97 -5.01 -16.86
C ARG A 162 -16.05 -4.21 -16.17
N VAL A 163 -15.91 -3.94 -14.87
CA VAL A 163 -16.93 -3.26 -14.05
C VAL A 163 -16.76 -1.75 -13.99
N SER A 164 -15.59 -1.25 -14.39
CA SER A 164 -15.23 0.16 -14.27
C SER A 164 -16.03 1.08 -15.16
N PRO A 165 -16.49 2.23 -14.69
CA PRO A 165 -16.98 3.29 -15.54
C PRO A 165 -15.89 3.86 -16.46
N ARG A 166 -16.31 4.64 -17.47
CA ARG A 166 -15.36 5.29 -18.39
C ARG A 166 -14.38 6.19 -17.62
N ASN A 167 -13.17 6.28 -18.11
CA ASN A 167 -12.08 7.10 -17.57
C ASN A 167 -11.59 6.68 -16.16
N THR A 168 -11.96 5.51 -15.68
CA THR A 168 -11.38 4.97 -14.44
C THR A 168 -9.89 4.71 -14.62
N ARG A 169 -9.09 5.15 -13.68
CA ARG A 169 -7.69 4.74 -13.57
C ARG A 169 -7.60 3.50 -12.69
N ILE A 170 -6.83 2.51 -13.13
CA ILE A 170 -6.57 1.29 -12.35
C ILE A 170 -5.08 1.24 -12.06
N VAL A 171 -4.75 1.13 -10.79
CA VAL A 171 -3.38 0.96 -10.29
C VAL A 171 -3.26 -0.47 -9.78
N VAL A 172 -2.36 -1.21 -10.36
CA VAL A 172 -2.01 -2.57 -9.91
C VAL A 172 -0.83 -2.45 -8.97
N VAL A 173 -0.96 -3.02 -7.78
CA VAL A 173 0.00 -2.86 -6.69
C VAL A 173 0.72 -4.17 -6.39
#